data_fbc8e17157d524f3bb7fa066401a7cba
#
_entry.id   fbc8e17157d524f3bb7fa066401a7cba
#
_cell.length_a   1.000
_cell.length_b   1.000
_cell.length_c   1.000
_cell.angle_alpha   90.00
_cell.angle_beta   90.00
_cell.angle_gamma   90.00
#
_symmetry.space_group_name_H-M   'P 1'
#
loop_
_entity.id
_entity.type
_entity.pdbx_description
1 polymer ?
#
loop_
_entity_poly.entity_id
_entity_poly.type
_entity_poly.pdbx_seq_one_letter_code
_entity_poly.pdbx_strand_id
1 'polypeptide(L)'
;IDEQIEKLKKQGLIIDDIDFAKTELSLYGYSNLIKSYRDPYTIVSDGKKFYRSGITFEQIWSLYILDKNLRNAVMASMLDLEEHIKEAAADVIANKYGIDQNDYLQFRNFVNKKKRKERFSLPSILDTLKAALDTDKNPIAHYSEKYGVVPPWILFKSIYFSTIVNFINLFKPEEQSILASKLYDENALNIHGKDLIFLMLDTLFICIEYRNLAAHGGRIYNHVSKSRLRFASQTNNSIHGFSQLLFLLNMLNYQFPFEHLSDSLNYELSRHCSMYPEDITYLSQILNVNIIQRTPVWITSKSNKYHMDRHCCGIKDPIELDLS
;
A
#
# COMPACT_ATOMS: atom_id res chain seq x y z
N ILE A 1 -3.23 -25.01 21.48
CA ILE A 1 -4.09 -24.90 20.27
C ILE A 1 -5.44 -25.55 20.54
N ASP A 2 -5.52 -26.77 21.06
CA ASP A 2 -6.79 -27.46 21.34
C ASP A 2 -7.72 -26.64 22.24
N GLU A 3 -7.21 -26.03 23.30
CA GLU A 3 -7.99 -25.13 24.15
C GLU A 3 -8.53 -23.90 23.37
N GLN A 4 -7.75 -23.42 22.40
CA GLN A 4 -8.17 -22.29 21.54
C GLN A 4 -9.30 -22.70 20.59
N ILE A 5 -9.21 -23.88 19.99
CA ILE A 5 -10.25 -24.48 19.15
C ILE A 5 -11.56 -24.63 19.96
N GLU A 6 -11.47 -25.25 21.14
CA GLU A 6 -12.64 -25.42 22.01
C GLU A 6 -13.26 -24.09 22.45
N LYS A 7 -12.43 -23.09 22.70
CA LYS A 7 -12.90 -21.73 23.00
C LYS A 7 -13.65 -21.11 21.82
N LEU A 8 -13.13 -21.25 20.59
CA LEU A 8 -13.76 -20.74 19.39
C LEU A 8 -15.12 -21.40 19.15
N LYS A 9 -15.20 -22.71 19.27
CA LYS A 9 -16.46 -23.46 19.18
C LYS A 9 -17.50 -23.01 20.22
N LYS A 10 -17.07 -22.82 21.49
CA LYS A 10 -17.93 -22.26 22.55
C LYS A 10 -18.40 -20.84 22.28
N GLN A 11 -17.68 -20.07 21.47
CA GLN A 11 -18.08 -18.74 21.03
C GLN A 11 -18.96 -18.77 19.77
N GLY A 12 -19.31 -19.96 19.25
CA GLY A 12 -20.20 -20.12 18.09
C GLY A 12 -19.51 -20.15 16.74
N LEU A 13 -18.16 -20.23 16.69
CA LEU A 13 -17.45 -20.38 15.42
C LEU A 13 -17.59 -21.82 14.90
N ILE A 14 -18.00 -21.96 13.66
CA ILE A 14 -18.01 -23.24 12.94
C ILE A 14 -16.58 -23.53 12.48
N ILE A 15 -16.12 -24.76 12.68
CA ILE A 15 -14.81 -25.23 12.25
C ILE A 15 -15.04 -26.56 11.55
N ASP A 16 -15.08 -26.53 10.21
CA ASP A 16 -15.36 -27.68 9.39
C ASP A 16 -14.17 -28.65 9.33
N ASP A 17 -12.96 -28.06 9.15
CA ASP A 17 -11.71 -28.82 9.15
C ASP A 17 -10.85 -28.43 10.37
N ILE A 18 -10.86 -29.31 11.40
CA ILE A 18 -10.13 -29.06 12.65
C ILE A 18 -8.62 -29.15 12.45
N ASP A 19 -8.13 -30.03 11.60
CA ASP A 19 -6.70 -30.23 11.38
C ASP A 19 -6.13 -29.04 10.58
N PHE A 20 -6.86 -28.56 9.61
CA PHE A 20 -6.56 -27.31 8.92
C PHE A 20 -6.51 -26.14 9.91
N ALA A 21 -7.54 -25.96 10.73
CA ALA A 21 -7.57 -24.88 11.72
C ALA A 21 -6.41 -24.93 12.71
N LYS A 22 -6.03 -26.13 13.18
CA LYS A 22 -4.87 -26.32 14.06
C LYS A 22 -3.56 -25.94 13.36
N THR A 23 -3.40 -26.34 12.11
CA THR A 23 -2.22 -26.03 11.30
C THR A 23 -2.08 -24.53 11.12
N GLU A 24 -3.13 -23.84 10.69
CA GLU A 24 -3.11 -22.42 10.45
C GLU A 24 -2.91 -21.59 11.74
N LEU A 25 -3.53 -22.00 12.84
CA LEU A 25 -3.30 -21.37 14.15
C LEU A 25 -1.88 -21.60 14.67
N SER A 26 -1.24 -22.73 14.34
CA SER A 26 0.16 -22.98 14.67
C SER A 26 1.10 -22.09 13.88
N LEU A 27 0.83 -21.90 12.58
CA LEU A 27 1.67 -21.12 11.67
C LEU A 27 1.57 -19.62 11.92
N TYR A 28 0.35 -19.09 12.08
CA TYR A 28 0.11 -17.65 12.11
C TYR A 28 -0.24 -17.10 13.50
N GLY A 29 -0.61 -17.97 14.42
CA GLY A 29 -0.96 -17.61 15.78
C GLY A 29 -2.39 -17.07 15.95
N TYR A 30 -3.00 -17.41 17.08
CA TYR A 30 -4.37 -17.02 17.43
C TYR A 30 -4.62 -15.50 17.39
N SER A 31 -3.64 -14.71 17.86
CA SER A 31 -3.82 -13.25 17.90
C SER A 31 -3.83 -12.63 16.51
N ASN A 32 -2.94 -13.08 15.62
CA ASN A 32 -2.83 -12.54 14.28
C ASN A 32 -4.00 -12.97 13.39
N LEU A 33 -4.38 -14.26 13.44
CA LEU A 33 -5.40 -14.78 12.57
C LEU A 33 -6.80 -14.49 13.10
N ILE A 34 -7.07 -14.74 14.38
CA ILE A 34 -8.43 -14.67 14.94
C ILE A 34 -8.71 -13.28 15.52
N LYS A 35 -7.93 -12.84 16.52
CA LYS A 35 -8.27 -11.58 17.21
C LYS A 35 -8.27 -10.38 16.30
N SER A 36 -7.43 -10.40 15.28
CA SER A 36 -7.28 -9.28 14.34
C SER A 36 -8.41 -9.20 13.30
N TYR A 37 -9.06 -10.34 12.96
CA TYR A 37 -10.01 -10.39 11.84
C TYR A 37 -11.44 -10.79 12.24
N ARG A 38 -11.71 -11.14 13.49
CA ARG A 38 -13.03 -11.59 13.95
C ARG A 38 -14.07 -10.48 14.10
N ASP A 39 -13.65 -9.21 14.21
CA ASP A 39 -14.56 -8.11 14.56
C ASP A 39 -15.75 -7.95 13.60
N PRO A 40 -15.62 -8.09 12.27
CA PRO A 40 -16.74 -8.07 11.36
C PRO A 40 -17.77 -9.18 11.58
N TYR A 41 -17.36 -10.28 12.19
CA TYR A 41 -18.10 -11.53 12.33
C TYR A 41 -18.68 -11.77 13.72
N THR A 42 -18.41 -10.87 14.67
CA THR A 42 -18.81 -11.06 16.07
C THR A 42 -19.81 -10.01 16.54
N ILE A 43 -20.63 -10.44 17.50
CA ILE A 43 -21.48 -9.59 18.33
C ILE A 43 -21.00 -9.64 19.77
N VAL A 44 -21.29 -8.60 20.55
CA VAL A 44 -20.98 -8.55 21.98
C VAL A 44 -22.26 -8.81 22.77
N SER A 45 -22.24 -9.84 23.64
CA SER A 45 -23.29 -10.13 24.61
C SER A 45 -22.64 -10.36 25.98
N ASP A 46 -23.12 -9.69 27.01
CA ASP A 46 -22.60 -9.75 28.38
C ASP A 46 -21.07 -9.55 28.47
N GLY A 47 -20.55 -8.59 27.69
CA GLY A 47 -19.12 -8.29 27.64
C GLY A 47 -18.23 -9.34 26.95
N LYS A 48 -18.84 -10.39 26.39
CA LYS A 48 -18.15 -11.45 25.64
C LYS A 48 -18.48 -11.36 24.15
N LYS A 49 -17.49 -11.69 23.30
CA LYS A 49 -17.67 -11.79 21.84
C LYS A 49 -18.14 -13.17 21.45
N PHE A 50 -19.22 -13.24 20.69
CA PHE A 50 -19.77 -14.45 20.07
C PHE A 50 -19.81 -14.26 18.56
N TYR A 51 -19.59 -15.32 17.81
CA TYR A 51 -19.71 -15.29 16.36
C TYR A 51 -21.19 -15.28 15.94
N ARG A 52 -21.48 -14.57 14.86
CA ARG A 52 -22.80 -14.65 14.23
C ARG A 52 -23.03 -16.04 13.66
N SER A 53 -24.30 -16.45 13.57
CA SER A 53 -24.64 -17.75 12.99
C SER A 53 -24.09 -17.91 11.57
N GLY A 54 -23.54 -19.07 11.27
CA GLY A 54 -23.02 -19.41 9.94
C GLY A 54 -21.56 -19.02 9.70
N ILE A 55 -20.91 -18.28 10.60
CA ILE A 55 -19.50 -17.89 10.42
C ILE A 55 -18.57 -19.08 10.65
N THR A 56 -17.67 -19.29 9.68
CA THR A 56 -16.69 -20.38 9.71
C THR A 56 -15.28 -19.86 9.99
N PHE A 57 -14.41 -20.76 10.45
CA PHE A 57 -12.98 -20.48 10.60
C PHE A 57 -12.34 -20.12 9.25
N GLU A 58 -12.74 -20.85 8.20
CA GLU A 58 -12.26 -20.70 6.82
C GLU A 58 -12.59 -19.33 6.25
N GLN A 59 -13.73 -18.74 6.60
CA GLN A 59 -14.10 -17.37 6.22
C GLN A 59 -13.15 -16.33 6.85
N ILE A 60 -12.87 -16.46 8.15
CA ILE A 60 -11.94 -15.57 8.84
C ILE A 60 -10.52 -15.73 8.28
N TRP A 61 -10.10 -16.97 8.03
CA TRP A 61 -8.83 -17.29 7.42
C TRP A 61 -8.71 -16.69 6.00
N SER A 62 -9.75 -16.79 5.20
CA SER A 62 -9.79 -16.21 3.86
C SER A 62 -9.63 -14.68 3.89
N LEU A 63 -10.28 -13.99 4.83
CA LEU A 63 -10.08 -12.54 5.03
C LEU A 63 -8.65 -12.21 5.48
N TYR A 64 -8.07 -13.03 6.37
CA TYR A 64 -6.66 -12.89 6.77
C TYR A 64 -5.72 -13.02 5.58
N ILE A 65 -5.95 -14.03 4.69
CA ILE A 65 -5.12 -14.23 3.49
C ILE A 65 -5.28 -13.09 2.49
N LEU A 66 -6.51 -12.60 2.27
CA LEU A 66 -6.75 -11.41 1.46
C LEU A 66 -5.88 -10.24 1.95
N ASP A 67 -5.95 -9.91 3.23
CA ASP A 67 -5.17 -8.80 3.80
C ASP A 67 -3.65 -9.06 3.77
N LYS A 68 -3.21 -10.31 3.99
CA LYS A 68 -1.80 -10.70 3.87
C LYS A 68 -1.27 -10.48 2.45
N ASN A 69 -2.05 -10.86 1.45
CA ASN A 69 -1.67 -10.68 0.05
C ASN A 69 -1.68 -9.19 -0.35
N LEU A 70 -2.66 -8.41 0.15
CA LEU A 70 -2.63 -6.95 -0.01
C LEU A 70 -1.39 -6.31 0.63
N ARG A 71 -0.95 -6.77 1.81
CA ARG A 71 0.33 -6.30 2.41
C ARG A 71 1.52 -6.55 1.49
N ASN A 72 1.59 -7.73 0.87
CA ASN A 72 2.66 -8.06 -0.07
C ASN A 72 2.60 -7.17 -1.32
N ALA A 73 1.41 -6.95 -1.87
CA ALA A 73 1.21 -6.06 -3.01
C ALA A 73 1.59 -4.60 -2.68
N VAL A 74 1.19 -4.09 -1.52
CA VAL A 74 1.61 -2.77 -1.03
C VAL A 74 3.12 -2.69 -0.92
N MET A 75 3.79 -3.70 -0.35
CA MET A 75 5.25 -3.69 -0.23
C MET A 75 5.93 -3.65 -1.61
N ALA A 76 5.48 -4.47 -2.57
CA ALA A 76 6.04 -4.48 -3.92
C ALA A 76 5.86 -3.12 -4.61
N SER A 77 4.63 -2.58 -4.62
CA SER A 77 4.33 -1.27 -5.22
C SER A 77 5.09 -0.13 -4.55
N MET A 78 5.28 -0.18 -3.23
CA MET A 78 5.99 0.87 -2.50
C MET A 78 7.51 0.81 -2.68
N LEU A 79 8.09 -0.39 -2.86
CA LEU A 79 9.53 -0.53 -3.17
C LEU A 79 9.84 0.03 -4.55
N ASP A 80 9.00 -0.28 -5.52
CA ASP A 80 9.14 0.23 -6.88
C ASP A 80 8.97 1.76 -6.93
N LEU A 81 7.93 2.30 -6.27
CA LEU A 81 7.73 3.74 -6.14
C LEU A 81 8.91 4.41 -5.42
N GLU A 82 9.48 3.78 -4.39
CA GLU A 82 10.64 4.30 -3.65
C GLU A 82 11.83 4.54 -4.57
N GLU A 83 12.14 3.58 -5.48
CA GLU A 83 13.23 3.71 -6.46
C GLU A 83 12.98 4.90 -7.40
N HIS A 84 11.78 5.00 -7.94
CA HIS A 84 11.40 6.09 -8.83
C HIS A 84 11.48 7.48 -8.17
N ILE A 85 10.99 7.61 -6.94
CA ILE A 85 11.03 8.86 -6.16
C ILE A 85 12.47 9.25 -5.81
N LYS A 86 13.31 8.28 -5.43
CA LYS A 86 14.73 8.54 -5.12
C LYS A 86 15.49 9.06 -6.33
N GLU A 87 15.26 8.47 -7.50
CA GLU A 87 15.91 8.89 -8.75
C GLU A 87 15.43 10.29 -9.17
N ALA A 88 14.11 10.54 -9.15
CA ALA A 88 13.55 11.85 -9.48
C ALA A 88 14.06 12.97 -8.54
N ALA A 89 14.12 12.68 -7.22
CA ALA A 89 14.64 13.62 -6.24
C ALA A 89 16.16 13.87 -6.42
N ALA A 90 16.92 12.82 -6.74
CA ALA A 90 18.35 12.93 -7.00
C ALA A 90 18.64 13.79 -8.23
N ASP A 91 17.86 13.61 -9.29
CA ASP A 91 17.98 14.42 -10.52
C ASP A 91 17.71 15.91 -10.23
N VAL A 92 16.65 16.22 -9.46
CA VAL A 92 16.37 17.63 -9.07
C VAL A 92 17.52 18.23 -8.28
N ILE A 93 18.08 17.50 -7.31
CA ILE A 93 19.19 18.00 -6.48
C ILE A 93 20.47 18.15 -7.30
N ALA A 94 20.81 17.17 -8.15
CA ALA A 94 22.00 17.22 -8.99
C ALA A 94 21.96 18.38 -9.99
N ASN A 95 20.82 18.59 -10.63
CA ASN A 95 20.65 19.69 -11.58
C ASN A 95 20.73 21.08 -10.91
N LYS A 96 20.29 21.20 -9.65
CA LYS A 96 20.28 22.48 -8.93
C LYS A 96 21.59 22.79 -8.22
N TYR A 97 22.20 21.78 -7.58
CA TYR A 97 23.33 21.97 -6.66
C TYR A 97 24.60 21.23 -7.06
N GLY A 98 24.58 20.48 -8.18
CA GLY A 98 25.70 19.66 -8.62
C GLY A 98 25.74 18.28 -7.97
N ILE A 99 26.81 17.54 -8.28
CA ILE A 99 26.97 16.14 -7.88
C ILE A 99 27.89 15.94 -6.67
N ASP A 100 28.60 16.99 -6.24
CA ASP A 100 29.49 16.92 -5.08
C ASP A 100 28.67 17.00 -3.77
N GLN A 101 28.84 15.99 -2.90
CA GLN A 101 28.16 15.91 -1.61
C GLN A 101 28.42 17.12 -0.70
N ASN A 102 29.57 17.80 -0.86
CA ASN A 102 29.90 19.00 -0.12
C ASN A 102 29.08 20.20 -0.56
N ASP A 103 28.60 20.19 -1.80
CA ASP A 103 27.76 21.26 -2.37
C ASP A 103 26.28 20.98 -2.15
N TYR A 104 25.78 19.79 -2.55
CA TYR A 104 24.34 19.54 -2.49
C TYR A 104 23.82 19.27 -1.05
N LEU A 105 24.65 18.87 -0.07
CA LEU A 105 24.24 18.71 1.32
C LEU A 105 24.42 19.95 2.19
N GLN A 106 24.60 21.13 1.59
CA GLN A 106 24.72 22.36 2.36
C GLN A 106 23.39 22.75 3.01
N PHE A 107 23.42 23.15 4.27
CA PHE A 107 22.24 23.54 5.06
C PHE A 107 21.41 24.65 4.36
N ARG A 108 22.07 25.62 3.73
CA ARG A 108 21.44 26.73 3.03
C ARG A 108 20.61 26.34 1.80
N ASN A 109 20.77 25.12 1.30
CA ASN A 109 20.04 24.61 0.15
C ASN A 109 18.60 24.22 0.48
N PHE A 110 18.27 24.07 1.76
CA PHE A 110 17.00 23.53 2.22
C PHE A 110 16.28 24.46 3.20
N VAL A 111 14.99 24.19 3.41
CA VAL A 111 14.15 24.95 4.34
C VAL A 111 14.19 24.34 5.73
N ASN A 112 14.70 25.11 6.71
CA ASN A 112 14.67 24.73 8.11
C ASN A 112 13.28 25.02 8.73
N LYS A 113 12.39 24.03 8.71
CA LYS A 113 11.03 24.13 9.27
C LYS A 113 11.04 23.99 10.80
N LYS A 114 10.69 25.05 11.53
CA LYS A 114 10.81 25.15 13.00
C LYS A 114 9.94 24.19 13.82
N LYS A 115 8.80 23.71 13.32
CA LYS A 115 7.83 22.89 14.09
C LYS A 115 7.82 21.43 13.64
N ARG A 116 8.96 20.76 13.67
CA ARG A 116 9.07 19.34 13.33
C ARG A 116 9.56 18.52 14.50
N LYS A 117 9.23 17.21 14.52
CA LYS A 117 9.87 16.25 15.42
C LYS A 117 11.38 16.29 15.16
N GLU A 118 12.20 16.24 16.19
CA GLU A 118 13.66 16.38 16.11
C GLU A 118 14.27 15.49 15.02
N ARG A 119 13.92 14.20 14.99
CA ARG A 119 14.40 13.25 13.98
C ARG A 119 14.09 13.60 12.51
N PHE A 120 13.18 14.54 12.27
CA PHE A 120 12.81 15.03 10.95
C PHE A 120 13.18 16.49 10.75
N SER A 121 13.96 17.07 11.65
CA SER A 121 14.52 18.40 11.49
C SER A 121 15.58 18.40 10.38
N LEU A 122 15.85 19.57 9.79
CA LEU A 122 16.88 19.68 8.76
C LEU A 122 18.26 19.23 9.23
N PRO A 123 18.75 19.62 10.44
CA PRO A 123 20.03 19.12 10.95
C PRO A 123 20.04 17.58 11.01
N SER A 124 19.06 16.97 11.65
CA SER A 124 19.00 15.51 11.83
C SER A 124 18.94 14.73 10.51
N ILE A 125 18.22 15.24 9.51
CA ILE A 125 18.18 14.60 8.19
C ILE A 125 19.53 14.76 7.49
N LEU A 126 20.14 15.93 7.50
CA LEU A 126 21.47 16.12 6.90
C LEU A 126 22.54 15.28 7.60
N ASP A 127 22.48 15.14 8.93
CA ASP A 127 23.39 14.26 9.67
C ASP A 127 23.20 12.80 9.27
N THR A 128 21.95 12.36 9.08
CA THR A 128 21.66 11.00 8.57
C THR A 128 22.22 10.78 7.16
N LEU A 129 22.07 11.75 6.27
CA LEU A 129 22.61 11.69 4.90
C LEU A 129 24.15 11.68 4.89
N LYS A 130 24.77 12.52 5.72
CA LYS A 130 26.24 12.56 5.87
C LYS A 130 26.80 11.27 6.50
N ALA A 131 26.14 10.75 7.51
CA ALA A 131 26.54 9.48 8.13
C ALA A 131 26.46 8.29 7.15
N ALA A 132 25.55 8.33 6.18
CA ALA A 132 25.47 7.32 5.14
C ALA A 132 26.63 7.35 4.13
N LEU A 133 27.36 8.49 4.04
CA LEU A 133 28.57 8.59 3.22
C LEU A 133 29.78 7.91 3.89
N ASP A 134 29.77 7.79 5.23
CA ASP A 134 30.82 7.14 6.02
C ASP A 134 30.58 5.63 6.07
N THR A 135 30.82 4.96 4.97
CA THR A 135 30.61 3.51 4.82
C THR A 135 31.66 2.90 3.90
N ASP A 136 32.06 1.67 4.22
CA ASP A 136 32.93 0.81 3.41
C ASP A 136 32.15 -0.04 2.38
N LYS A 137 30.82 0.15 2.29
CA LYS A 137 29.93 -0.63 1.42
C LYS A 137 29.75 0.02 0.06
N ASN A 138 29.78 -0.82 -0.97
CA ASN A 138 29.40 -0.39 -2.33
C ASN A 138 27.89 -0.11 -2.41
N PRO A 139 27.47 0.87 -3.27
CA PRO A 139 28.28 1.62 -4.23
C PRO A 139 28.97 2.87 -3.66
N ILE A 140 28.65 3.34 -2.45
CA ILE A 140 29.17 4.60 -1.89
C ILE A 140 30.70 4.56 -1.77
N ALA A 141 31.26 3.51 -1.17
CA ALA A 141 32.71 3.35 -1.03
C ALA A 141 33.43 3.45 -2.39
N HIS A 142 32.93 2.75 -3.41
CA HIS A 142 33.51 2.80 -4.76
C HIS A 142 33.53 4.24 -5.34
N TYR A 143 32.45 5.00 -5.20
CA TYR A 143 32.38 6.36 -5.71
C TYR A 143 33.28 7.32 -4.92
N SER A 144 33.31 7.19 -3.61
CA SER A 144 34.17 7.97 -2.72
C SER A 144 35.65 7.73 -3.01
N GLU A 145 36.08 6.45 -3.11
CA GLU A 145 37.50 6.09 -3.32
C GLU A 145 37.98 6.43 -4.73
N LYS A 146 37.17 6.12 -5.75
CA LYS A 146 37.59 6.25 -7.13
C LYS A 146 37.46 7.66 -7.70
N TYR A 147 36.39 8.39 -7.30
CA TYR A 147 36.03 9.68 -7.86
C TYR A 147 36.13 10.83 -6.85
N GLY A 148 36.22 10.54 -5.57
CA GLY A 148 36.20 11.54 -4.49
C GLY A 148 34.83 12.22 -4.32
N VAL A 149 33.82 11.79 -5.07
CA VAL A 149 32.49 12.39 -5.15
C VAL A 149 31.42 11.30 -5.10
N VAL A 150 30.41 11.47 -4.28
CA VAL A 150 29.25 10.58 -4.19
C VAL A 150 28.00 11.31 -4.68
N PRO A 151 27.56 11.11 -5.92
CA PRO A 151 26.39 11.78 -6.48
C PRO A 151 25.09 11.48 -5.72
N PRO A 152 24.08 12.37 -5.80
CA PRO A 152 22.78 12.18 -5.11
C PRO A 152 22.12 10.83 -5.41
N TRP A 153 22.12 10.36 -6.67
CA TRP A 153 21.52 9.09 -7.07
C TRP A 153 22.24 7.85 -6.50
N ILE A 154 23.49 7.98 -6.07
CA ILE A 154 24.23 6.94 -5.36
C ILE A 154 23.90 6.98 -3.87
N LEU A 155 23.94 8.18 -3.26
CA LEU A 155 23.64 8.35 -1.84
C LEU A 155 22.20 7.94 -1.51
N PHE A 156 21.20 8.38 -2.30
CA PHE A 156 19.79 8.16 -1.98
C PHE A 156 19.39 6.70 -2.05
N LYS A 157 20.09 5.84 -2.82
CA LYS A 157 19.87 4.39 -2.81
C LYS A 157 20.07 3.76 -1.42
N SER A 158 20.98 4.30 -0.63
CA SER A 158 21.30 3.79 0.72
C SER A 158 20.41 4.36 1.83
N ILE A 159 19.50 5.28 1.49
CA ILE A 159 18.66 5.98 2.46
C ILE A 159 17.25 5.37 2.51
N TYR A 160 16.69 5.26 3.72
CA TYR A 160 15.32 4.78 3.89
C TYR A 160 14.29 5.72 3.23
N PHE A 161 13.23 5.14 2.68
CA PHE A 161 12.16 5.88 2.01
C PHE A 161 11.57 6.99 2.88
N SER A 162 11.34 6.72 4.16
CA SER A 162 10.84 7.74 5.10
C SER A 162 11.79 8.92 5.28
N THR A 163 13.09 8.71 5.22
CA THR A 163 14.09 9.79 5.31
C THR A 163 14.07 10.63 4.04
N ILE A 164 14.04 10.00 2.85
CA ILE A 164 13.97 10.71 1.57
C ILE A 164 12.70 11.55 1.48
N VAL A 165 11.54 11.02 1.81
CA VAL A 165 10.27 11.80 1.77
C VAL A 165 10.32 12.98 2.76
N ASN A 166 10.85 12.77 3.95
CA ASN A 166 11.05 13.87 4.89
C ASN A 166 12.08 14.90 4.39
N PHE A 167 13.09 14.49 3.64
CA PHE A 167 14.05 15.36 2.99
C PHE A 167 13.40 16.17 1.85
N ILE A 168 12.63 15.54 0.96
CA ILE A 168 11.84 16.22 -0.08
C ILE A 168 10.94 17.29 0.52
N ASN A 169 10.32 17.01 1.67
CA ASN A 169 9.50 18.00 2.37
C ASN A 169 10.30 19.22 2.87
N LEU A 170 11.63 19.16 2.91
CA LEU A 170 12.53 20.28 3.25
C LEU A 170 13.15 20.94 2.02
N PHE A 171 12.88 20.48 0.81
CA PHE A 171 13.27 21.19 -0.41
C PHE A 171 12.63 22.59 -0.44
N LYS A 172 13.26 23.53 -1.11
CA LYS A 172 12.65 24.83 -1.35
C LYS A 172 11.47 24.70 -2.31
N PRO A 173 10.53 25.64 -2.34
CA PRO A 173 9.36 25.54 -3.19
C PRO A 173 9.66 25.33 -4.69
N GLU A 174 10.77 25.86 -5.18
CA GLU A 174 11.19 25.68 -6.57
C GLU A 174 11.53 24.21 -6.87
N GLU A 175 12.38 23.59 -6.05
CA GLU A 175 12.76 22.17 -6.20
C GLU A 175 11.56 21.24 -5.97
N GLN A 176 10.67 21.59 -5.03
CA GLN A 176 9.42 20.82 -4.83
C GLN A 176 8.52 20.93 -6.06
N SER A 177 8.42 22.10 -6.69
CA SER A 177 7.63 22.27 -7.91
C SER A 177 8.20 21.45 -9.07
N ILE A 178 9.53 21.53 -9.29
CA ILE A 178 10.20 20.73 -10.34
C ILE A 178 9.98 19.24 -10.12
N LEU A 179 10.13 18.77 -8.88
CA LEU A 179 9.89 17.35 -8.55
C LEU A 179 8.43 16.96 -8.78
N ALA A 180 7.48 17.79 -8.35
CA ALA A 180 6.06 17.53 -8.55
C ALA A 180 5.70 17.44 -10.04
N SER A 181 6.21 18.34 -10.89
CA SER A 181 5.99 18.29 -12.35
C SER A 181 6.66 17.10 -13.04
N LYS A 182 7.66 16.45 -12.41
CA LYS A 182 8.21 15.17 -12.89
C LYS A 182 7.29 14.00 -12.59
N LEU A 183 6.55 14.06 -11.48
CA LEU A 183 5.74 12.96 -10.99
C LEU A 183 4.29 13.01 -11.50
N TYR A 184 3.82 14.17 -11.93
CA TYR A 184 2.43 14.40 -12.32
C TYR A 184 2.34 15.18 -13.63
N ASP A 185 1.30 14.89 -14.41
CA ASP A 185 0.90 15.74 -15.54
C ASP A 185 -0.06 16.84 -15.05
N GLU A 186 0.48 18.04 -14.83
CA GLU A 186 -0.27 19.21 -14.35
C GLU A 186 -1.49 19.54 -15.22
N ASN A 187 -1.35 19.37 -16.53
CA ASN A 187 -2.40 19.74 -17.49
C ASN A 187 -3.51 18.69 -17.49
N ALA A 188 -3.15 17.40 -17.50
CA ALA A 188 -4.12 16.32 -17.45
C ALA A 188 -4.94 16.32 -16.13
N LEU A 189 -4.28 16.64 -15.01
CA LEU A 189 -4.92 16.71 -13.69
C LEU A 189 -5.63 18.03 -13.43
N ASN A 190 -5.31 19.10 -14.18
CA ASN A 190 -5.71 20.49 -13.90
C ASN A 190 -5.41 20.92 -12.45
N ILE A 191 -4.23 20.52 -11.96
CA ILE A 191 -3.70 20.84 -10.62
C ILE A 191 -2.34 21.51 -10.80
N HIS A 192 -2.16 22.73 -10.28
CA HIS A 192 -0.98 23.53 -10.56
C HIS A 192 -0.36 24.13 -9.29
N GLY A 193 0.90 24.49 -9.39
CA GLY A 193 1.62 25.28 -8.41
C GLY A 193 1.61 24.64 -7.01
N LYS A 194 1.12 25.36 -6.01
CA LYS A 194 1.14 24.92 -4.62
C LYS A 194 0.28 23.69 -4.34
N ASP A 195 -0.82 23.53 -5.05
CA ASP A 195 -1.71 22.38 -4.88
C ASP A 195 -1.08 21.11 -5.43
N LEU A 196 -0.29 21.20 -6.50
CA LEU A 196 0.48 20.07 -7.02
C LEU A 196 1.58 19.63 -6.03
N ILE A 197 2.26 20.58 -5.39
CA ILE A 197 3.22 20.29 -4.31
C ILE A 197 2.52 19.59 -3.14
N PHE A 198 1.32 20.03 -2.76
CA PHE A 198 0.55 19.39 -1.70
C PHE A 198 0.12 17.99 -2.09
N LEU A 199 -0.36 17.78 -3.33
CA LEU A 199 -0.68 16.46 -3.84
C LEU A 199 0.53 15.52 -3.71
N MET A 200 1.70 15.93 -4.22
CA MET A 200 2.94 15.17 -4.14
C MET A 200 3.28 14.78 -2.69
N LEU A 201 3.31 15.75 -1.79
CA LEU A 201 3.69 15.49 -0.40
C LEU A 201 2.66 14.62 0.33
N ASP A 202 1.37 14.81 0.08
CA ASP A 202 0.29 14.00 0.67
C ASP A 202 0.38 12.55 0.18
N THR A 203 0.60 12.34 -1.13
CA THR A 203 0.85 11.01 -1.72
C THR A 203 2.03 10.33 -1.04
N LEU A 204 3.18 10.99 -0.99
CA LEU A 204 4.39 10.40 -0.41
C LEU A 204 4.24 10.04 1.07
N PHE A 205 3.58 10.88 1.88
CA PHE A 205 3.36 10.58 3.29
C PHE A 205 2.37 9.43 3.52
N ILE A 206 1.32 9.33 2.71
CA ILE A 206 0.38 8.20 2.76
C ILE A 206 1.06 6.92 2.31
N CYS A 207 1.87 6.96 1.24
CA CYS A 207 2.66 5.81 0.80
C CYS A 207 3.60 5.29 1.90
N ILE A 208 4.29 6.17 2.64
CA ILE A 208 5.11 5.76 3.80
C ILE A 208 4.24 5.11 4.87
N GLU A 209 3.07 5.65 5.17
CA GLU A 209 2.17 5.10 6.19
C GLU A 209 1.76 3.67 5.84
N TYR A 210 1.29 3.43 4.61
CA TYR A 210 0.92 2.10 4.13
C TYR A 210 2.12 1.14 4.04
N ARG A 211 3.26 1.62 3.54
CA ARG A 211 4.50 0.83 3.47
C ARG A 211 4.94 0.36 4.86
N ASN A 212 4.92 1.24 5.84
CA ASN A 212 5.31 0.89 7.21
C ASN A 212 4.29 -0.04 7.87
N LEU A 213 2.99 0.18 7.64
CA LEU A 213 1.94 -0.69 8.12
C LEU A 213 2.11 -2.11 7.56
N ALA A 214 2.36 -2.24 6.26
CA ALA A 214 2.60 -3.51 5.59
C ALA A 214 3.85 -4.22 6.12
N ALA A 215 4.97 -3.50 6.25
CA ALA A 215 6.25 -4.03 6.74
C ALA A 215 6.18 -4.56 8.17
N HIS A 216 5.32 -3.97 9.02
CA HIS A 216 5.13 -4.38 10.41
C HIS A 216 3.95 -5.34 10.62
N GLY A 217 3.38 -5.91 9.55
CA GLY A 217 2.29 -6.87 9.63
C GLY A 217 0.96 -6.28 10.09
N GLY A 218 0.79 -4.96 9.97
CA GLY A 218 -0.47 -4.29 10.27
C GLY A 218 -1.56 -4.63 9.25
N ARG A 219 -2.82 -4.43 9.64
CA ARG A 219 -3.97 -4.68 8.76
C ARG A 219 -4.12 -3.56 7.75
N ILE A 220 -4.07 -3.91 6.48
CA ILE A 220 -4.19 -2.97 5.35
C ILE A 220 -5.66 -2.73 4.98
N TYR A 221 -6.46 -3.80 4.91
CA TYR A 221 -7.82 -3.74 4.36
C TYR A 221 -8.75 -2.77 5.11
N ASN A 222 -8.53 -2.57 6.40
CA ASN A 222 -9.34 -1.68 7.24
C ASN A 222 -8.57 -0.47 7.78
N HIS A 223 -7.41 -0.16 7.18
CA HIS A 223 -6.63 1.00 7.58
C HIS A 223 -7.23 2.28 7.00
N VAL A 224 -7.36 3.28 7.86
CA VAL A 224 -7.76 4.64 7.48
C VAL A 224 -6.65 5.59 7.91
N SER A 225 -6.03 6.26 6.95
CA SER A 225 -5.01 7.27 7.24
C SER A 225 -5.59 8.42 8.06
N LYS A 226 -4.84 8.87 9.05
CA LYS A 226 -5.16 10.06 9.87
C LYS A 226 -4.77 11.36 9.18
N SER A 227 -4.03 11.28 8.09
CA SER A 227 -3.57 12.43 7.33
C SER A 227 -4.71 13.02 6.51
N ARG A 228 -4.98 14.32 6.68
CA ARG A 228 -5.89 15.04 5.79
C ARG A 228 -5.14 15.41 4.51
N LEU A 229 -5.80 15.21 3.37
CA LEU A 229 -5.29 15.68 2.09
C LEU A 229 -5.38 17.21 2.03
N ARG A 230 -4.25 17.89 1.83
CA ARG A 230 -4.16 19.36 1.79
C ARG A 230 -4.62 19.93 0.46
N PHE A 231 -4.41 19.17 -0.64
CA PHE A 231 -4.88 19.58 -1.97
C PHE A 231 -6.39 19.38 -2.15
N ALA A 232 -7.03 18.63 -1.27
CA ALA A 232 -8.41 18.17 -1.40
C ALA A 232 -9.45 19.18 -0.91
N SER A 233 -9.15 20.47 -0.84
CA SER A 233 -10.19 21.47 -0.58
C SER A 233 -11.32 21.47 -1.64
N GLN A 234 -11.11 20.78 -2.77
CA GLN A 234 -12.07 20.62 -3.86
C GLN A 234 -12.54 19.19 -4.10
N THR A 235 -11.85 18.17 -3.57
CA THR A 235 -12.27 16.79 -3.70
C THR A 235 -13.09 16.38 -2.47
N ASN A 236 -14.23 15.75 -2.72
CA ASN A 236 -15.13 15.26 -1.67
C ASN A 236 -14.36 14.55 -0.56
N ASN A 237 -14.63 14.93 0.70
CA ASN A 237 -14.15 14.28 1.93
C ASN A 237 -14.54 12.78 2.04
N SER A 238 -15.08 12.18 0.98
CA SER A 238 -15.57 10.81 0.93
C SER A 238 -14.48 9.76 0.64
N ILE A 239 -13.32 10.15 0.08
CA ILE A 239 -12.25 9.20 -0.25
C ILE A 239 -11.44 8.91 1.00
N HIS A 240 -11.53 7.69 1.50
CA HIS A 240 -10.84 7.22 2.70
C HIS A 240 -10.46 5.75 2.57
N GLY A 241 -9.76 5.19 3.55
CA GLY A 241 -9.35 3.80 3.52
C GLY A 241 -8.39 3.49 2.38
N PHE A 242 -8.49 2.27 1.87
CA PHE A 242 -7.58 1.80 0.82
C PHE A 242 -7.78 2.53 -0.52
N SER A 243 -9.01 2.97 -0.82
CA SER A 243 -9.30 3.75 -2.03
C SER A 243 -8.54 5.07 -2.09
N GLN A 244 -8.21 5.67 -0.94
CA GLN A 244 -7.41 6.89 -0.89
C GLN A 244 -5.98 6.64 -1.43
N LEU A 245 -5.35 5.52 -1.05
CA LEU A 245 -4.06 5.14 -1.59
C LEU A 245 -4.12 4.92 -3.10
N LEU A 246 -5.11 4.14 -3.57
CA LEU A 246 -5.30 3.90 -5.01
C LEU A 246 -5.53 5.19 -5.79
N PHE A 247 -6.38 6.07 -5.27
CA PHE A 247 -6.65 7.37 -5.88
C PHE A 247 -5.38 8.21 -6.06
N LEU A 248 -4.54 8.28 -5.02
CA LEU A 248 -3.29 9.04 -5.07
C LEU A 248 -2.26 8.43 -6.02
N LEU A 249 -2.15 7.10 -6.05
CA LEU A 249 -1.24 6.41 -6.96
C LEU A 249 -1.68 6.53 -8.43
N ASN A 250 -3.00 6.52 -8.69
CA ASN A 250 -3.54 6.70 -10.06
C ASN A 250 -3.26 8.10 -10.64
N MET A 251 -2.99 9.09 -9.80
CA MET A 251 -2.66 10.44 -10.27
C MET A 251 -1.20 10.59 -10.70
N LEU A 252 -0.32 9.64 -10.38
CA LEU A 252 1.09 9.66 -10.80
C LEU A 252 1.23 9.39 -12.30
N ASN A 253 2.22 10.01 -12.96
CA ASN A 253 2.61 9.67 -14.34
C ASN A 253 3.13 8.24 -14.45
N TYR A 254 3.72 7.73 -13.37
CA TYR A 254 4.24 6.38 -13.28
C TYR A 254 3.18 5.44 -12.72
N GLN A 255 2.53 4.68 -13.60
CA GLN A 255 1.30 3.93 -13.27
C GLN A 255 1.54 2.57 -12.63
N PHE A 256 2.73 1.97 -12.72
CA PHE A 256 2.99 0.62 -12.24
C PHE A 256 2.53 0.37 -10.78
N PRO A 257 2.80 1.26 -9.80
CA PRO A 257 2.34 1.03 -8.43
C PRO A 257 0.82 0.98 -8.28
N PHE A 258 0.10 1.78 -9.08
CA PHE A 258 -1.37 1.76 -9.11
C PHE A 258 -1.91 0.49 -9.76
N GLU A 259 -1.42 0.15 -10.95
CA GLU A 259 -1.87 -1.03 -11.72
C GLU A 259 -1.63 -2.31 -10.91
N HIS A 260 -0.41 -2.52 -10.41
CA HIS A 260 -0.08 -3.70 -9.61
C HIS A 260 -0.94 -3.83 -8.35
N LEU A 261 -1.20 -2.71 -7.66
CA LEU A 261 -1.97 -2.73 -6.42
C LEU A 261 -3.46 -2.93 -6.69
N SER A 262 -4.00 -2.31 -7.73
CA SER A 262 -5.40 -2.43 -8.13
C SER A 262 -5.72 -3.84 -8.64
N ASP A 263 -4.84 -4.43 -9.45
CA ASP A 263 -4.98 -5.81 -9.93
C ASP A 263 -4.94 -6.81 -8.78
N SER A 264 -4.00 -6.63 -7.84
CA SER A 264 -3.91 -7.47 -6.64
C SER A 264 -5.17 -7.37 -5.77
N LEU A 265 -5.70 -6.15 -5.59
CA LEU A 265 -6.95 -5.94 -4.85
C LEU A 265 -8.12 -6.63 -5.53
N ASN A 266 -8.29 -6.44 -6.84
CA ASN A 266 -9.36 -7.04 -7.61
C ASN A 266 -9.31 -8.57 -7.57
N TYR A 267 -8.12 -9.15 -7.71
CA TYR A 267 -7.92 -10.59 -7.61
C TYR A 267 -8.33 -11.14 -6.24
N GLU A 268 -7.82 -10.53 -5.16
CA GLU A 268 -8.10 -11.00 -3.79
C GLU A 268 -9.57 -10.80 -3.39
N LEU A 269 -10.20 -9.70 -3.80
CA LEU A 269 -11.63 -9.47 -3.59
C LEU A 269 -12.47 -10.49 -4.36
N SER A 270 -12.15 -10.73 -5.63
CA SER A 270 -12.86 -11.72 -6.44
C SER A 270 -12.78 -13.11 -5.81
N ARG A 271 -11.59 -13.52 -5.36
CA ARG A 271 -11.37 -14.80 -4.71
C ARG A 271 -12.15 -14.94 -3.39
N HIS A 272 -12.08 -13.91 -2.52
CA HIS A 272 -12.76 -13.96 -1.22
C HIS A 272 -14.29 -13.86 -1.38
N CYS A 273 -14.78 -12.89 -2.15
CA CYS A 273 -16.21 -12.61 -2.29
C CYS A 273 -16.96 -13.68 -3.10
N SER A 274 -16.29 -14.44 -3.96
CA SER A 274 -16.92 -15.59 -4.61
C SER A 274 -17.24 -16.74 -3.62
N MET A 275 -16.42 -16.89 -2.58
CA MET A 275 -16.66 -17.88 -1.52
C MET A 275 -17.58 -17.36 -0.41
N TYR A 276 -17.50 -16.06 -0.11
CA TYR A 276 -18.19 -15.40 0.99
C TYR A 276 -18.87 -14.11 0.51
N PRO A 277 -19.97 -14.22 -0.30
CA PRO A 277 -20.64 -13.06 -0.87
C PRO A 277 -21.27 -12.14 0.18
N GLU A 278 -21.55 -12.64 1.37
CA GLU A 278 -22.05 -11.84 2.50
C GLU A 278 -21.06 -10.78 3.00
N ASP A 279 -19.76 -10.94 2.69
CA ASP A 279 -18.73 -9.97 3.07
C ASP A 279 -18.60 -8.78 2.11
N ILE A 280 -19.24 -8.85 0.93
CA ILE A 280 -19.15 -7.80 -0.11
C ILE A 280 -19.52 -6.42 0.45
N THR A 281 -20.65 -6.32 1.15
CA THR A 281 -21.12 -5.03 1.69
C THR A 281 -20.12 -4.46 2.70
N TYR A 282 -19.63 -5.29 3.60
CA TYR A 282 -18.63 -4.89 4.59
C TYR A 282 -17.32 -4.46 3.93
N LEU A 283 -16.79 -5.28 3.00
CA LEU A 283 -15.52 -4.97 2.32
C LEU A 283 -15.62 -3.74 1.43
N SER A 284 -16.74 -3.56 0.70
CA SER A 284 -16.98 -2.34 -0.08
C SER A 284 -16.94 -1.08 0.78
N GLN A 285 -17.55 -1.13 1.96
CA GLN A 285 -17.59 0.02 2.88
C GLN A 285 -16.22 0.31 3.49
N ILE A 286 -15.51 -0.71 3.98
CA ILE A 286 -14.26 -0.51 4.71
C ILE A 286 -13.09 -0.12 3.80
N LEU A 287 -13.03 -0.71 2.61
CA LEU A 287 -12.04 -0.39 1.57
C LEU A 287 -12.41 0.89 0.81
N ASN A 288 -13.69 1.29 0.89
CA ASN A 288 -14.29 2.37 0.11
C ASN A 288 -14.14 2.15 -1.41
N VAL A 289 -14.42 0.93 -1.86
CA VAL A 289 -14.39 0.53 -3.27
C VAL A 289 -15.71 -0.11 -3.67
N ASN A 290 -16.07 -0.03 -4.95
CA ASN A 290 -17.23 -0.72 -5.47
C ASN A 290 -16.83 -2.15 -5.87
N ILE A 291 -17.32 -3.15 -5.14
CA ILE A 291 -17.07 -4.57 -5.45
C ILE A 291 -18.23 -5.03 -6.35
N ILE A 292 -17.92 -5.25 -7.62
CA ILE A 292 -18.87 -5.80 -8.59
C ILE A 292 -18.71 -7.31 -8.55
N GLN A 293 -19.81 -8.01 -8.23
CA GLN A 293 -19.84 -9.47 -8.32
C GLN A 293 -19.85 -9.85 -9.79
N ARG A 294 -18.75 -10.43 -10.27
CA ARG A 294 -18.67 -10.95 -11.62
C ARG A 294 -19.33 -12.32 -11.64
N THR A 295 -20.24 -12.53 -12.59
CA THR A 295 -20.80 -13.86 -12.83
C THR A 295 -19.97 -14.51 -13.93
N PRO A 296 -19.11 -15.50 -13.61
CA PRO A 296 -18.35 -16.17 -14.65
C PRO A 296 -19.31 -16.90 -15.58
N VAL A 297 -19.04 -16.78 -16.86
CA VAL A 297 -19.76 -17.54 -17.88
C VAL A 297 -18.77 -18.28 -18.76
N TRP A 298 -19.19 -19.38 -19.29
CA TRP A 298 -18.33 -20.21 -20.14
C TRP A 298 -18.89 -20.26 -21.55
N ILE A 299 -17.98 -20.11 -22.53
CA ILE A 299 -18.28 -20.27 -23.94
C ILE A 299 -17.44 -21.40 -24.53
N THR A 300 -17.83 -21.87 -25.71
CA THR A 300 -16.97 -22.70 -26.54
C THR A 300 -16.46 -21.88 -27.73
N SER A 301 -15.31 -22.23 -28.28
CA SER A 301 -14.73 -21.53 -29.45
C SER A 301 -15.63 -21.49 -30.69
N LYS A 302 -16.73 -22.24 -30.70
CA LYS A 302 -17.64 -22.41 -31.83
C LYS A 302 -19.08 -21.94 -31.55
N SER A 303 -19.34 -21.37 -30.37
CA SER A 303 -20.70 -20.97 -29.96
C SER A 303 -20.76 -19.50 -29.57
N ASN A 304 -21.82 -18.82 -30.05
CA ASN A 304 -22.16 -17.46 -29.62
C ASN A 304 -23.04 -17.46 -28.35
N LYS A 305 -23.23 -18.62 -27.73
CA LYS A 305 -24.00 -18.77 -26.47
C LYS A 305 -23.06 -18.98 -25.32
N TYR A 306 -23.34 -18.29 -24.21
CA TYR A 306 -22.63 -18.52 -22.93
C TYR A 306 -23.43 -19.44 -22.04
N HIS A 307 -22.74 -20.12 -21.13
CA HIS A 307 -23.29 -21.02 -20.15
C HIS A 307 -22.93 -20.54 -18.75
N MET A 308 -23.84 -20.67 -17.80
CA MET A 308 -23.65 -20.30 -16.38
C MET A 308 -22.96 -21.39 -15.58
N ASP A 309 -22.79 -22.58 -16.16
CA ASP A 309 -22.12 -23.73 -15.53
C ASP A 309 -21.04 -24.27 -16.46
N ARG A 310 -19.83 -24.38 -15.95
CA ARG A 310 -18.66 -24.94 -16.63
C ARG A 310 -18.88 -26.40 -17.08
N HIS A 311 -19.69 -27.15 -16.32
CA HIS A 311 -19.97 -28.56 -16.55
C HIS A 311 -21.26 -28.81 -17.34
N CYS A 312 -21.85 -27.74 -17.90
CA CYS A 312 -23.03 -27.89 -18.74
C CYS A 312 -22.75 -28.86 -19.91
N CYS A 313 -23.67 -29.82 -20.12
CA CYS A 313 -23.53 -30.90 -21.09
C CYS A 313 -23.29 -30.47 -22.55
N GLY A 314 -23.52 -29.19 -22.88
CA GLY A 314 -23.29 -28.61 -24.20
C GLY A 314 -21.91 -27.97 -24.40
N ILE A 315 -21.05 -27.95 -23.38
CA ILE A 315 -19.75 -27.30 -23.45
C ILE A 315 -18.65 -28.33 -23.70
N LYS A 316 -17.94 -28.16 -24.81
CA LYS A 316 -16.64 -28.81 -25.06
C LYS A 316 -15.56 -27.74 -25.01
N ASP A 317 -14.49 -27.98 -24.25
CA ASP A 317 -13.37 -27.03 -24.05
C ASP A 317 -13.83 -25.63 -23.61
N PRO A 318 -14.39 -25.51 -22.38
CA PRO A 318 -14.95 -24.27 -21.88
C PRO A 318 -13.89 -23.17 -21.72
N ILE A 319 -14.16 -22.02 -22.31
CA ILE A 319 -13.39 -20.78 -22.12
C ILE A 319 -14.20 -19.92 -21.14
N GLU A 320 -13.56 -19.53 -20.05
CA GLU A 320 -14.18 -18.63 -19.07
C GLU A 320 -14.14 -17.18 -19.58
N LEU A 321 -15.27 -16.50 -19.49
CA LEU A 321 -15.40 -15.08 -19.76
C LEU A 321 -16.08 -14.41 -18.58
N ASP A 322 -15.67 -13.18 -18.30
CA ASP A 322 -16.37 -12.31 -17.37
C ASP A 322 -17.43 -11.50 -18.15
N LEU A 323 -18.68 -11.58 -17.72
CA LEU A 323 -19.69 -10.60 -18.10
C LEU A 323 -19.51 -9.38 -17.21
N SER A 324 -18.78 -8.39 -17.70
CA SER A 324 -18.66 -7.05 -17.09
C SER A 324 -19.81 -6.16 -17.50
#